data_af5ae16674ad6200fc79f1769044e610
#
_entry.id   af5ae16674ad6200fc79f1769044e610
#
_cell.length_a   1.000
_cell.length_b   1.000
_cell.length_c   1.000
_cell.angle_alpha   90.00
_cell.angle_beta   90.00
_cell.angle_gamma   90.00
#
_symmetry.space_group_name_H-M   'P 1'
#
loop_
_entity.id
_entity.type
_entity.pdbx_description
1 polymer ?
#
loop_
_entity_poly.entity_id
_entity_poly.type
_entity_poly.pdbx_seq_one_letter_code
_entity_poly.pdbx_strand_id
1 'polypeptide(L)'
;MSANPPIITVNRVSKSFPGGVQALDRVSLEIAEGEFFALLGPSGCGKTTLLRILAGFETPSEGGIFIDGADMGRVPPNKRPVNMVFQSYAVFPHMTVAENVAYGLKVTGAERKQIPDMVDKALELVRLAGLGDRMPDRLSGGQRQRVALARALVKKPRVLLLDEPLSALDAKLREAMQMELVRLQDTVGITFVIVTHDQNEALSVADRIAVIDQGRLLQVASPAELYEYPESRFVADFIGKMNLFEGTNVGCEDGILSVLVNGLGRLDIPVTEMTNSDVGLAVRPEKMLLLDEHPGDAFLAFPASVDKLAYQGSETRVFLTNEKGVSFEVSVRNASRDSAANPFRGRMWVAWKHADTLILPD
;
A
#
# COMPACT_ATOMS: atom_id res chain seq x y z
N MET A 1 12.48 20.62 0.74
CA MET A 1 11.79 20.53 2.06
C MET A 1 12.72 19.77 2.98
N SER A 2 13.07 20.29 4.18
CA SER A 2 13.90 19.54 5.14
C SER A 2 13.08 18.34 5.61
N ALA A 3 13.61 17.13 5.37
CA ALA A 3 12.97 15.91 5.87
C ALA A 3 12.79 16.01 7.38
N ASN A 4 11.59 15.74 7.88
CA ASN A 4 11.35 15.62 9.31
C ASN A 4 12.28 14.52 9.88
N PRO A 5 12.78 14.67 11.11
CA PRO A 5 13.60 13.62 11.72
C PRO A 5 12.78 12.32 11.86
N PRO A 6 13.41 11.14 11.75
CA PRO A 6 12.69 9.88 11.87
C PRO A 6 12.15 9.70 13.30
N ILE A 7 10.84 9.44 13.42
CA ILE A 7 10.21 9.07 14.69
C ILE A 7 10.39 7.58 14.99
N ILE A 8 10.47 6.75 13.95
CA ILE A 8 10.73 5.31 14.06
C ILE A 8 11.95 4.99 13.21
N THR A 9 12.91 4.27 13.80
CA THR A 9 14.03 3.66 13.08
C THR A 9 14.03 2.15 13.35
N VAL A 10 13.93 1.37 12.29
CA VAL A 10 14.08 -0.08 12.27
C VAL A 10 15.46 -0.38 11.70
N ASN A 11 16.34 -1.01 12.50
CA ASN A 11 17.72 -1.25 12.12
C ASN A 11 18.00 -2.75 12.03
N ARG A 12 18.09 -3.28 10.82
CA ARG A 12 18.40 -4.68 10.47
C ARG A 12 17.63 -5.70 11.31
N VAL A 13 16.34 -5.49 11.47
CA VAL A 13 15.47 -6.34 12.25
C VAL A 13 15.23 -7.66 11.55
N SER A 14 15.59 -8.76 12.23
CA SER A 14 15.23 -10.13 11.84
C SER A 14 14.33 -10.75 12.91
N LYS A 15 13.40 -11.59 12.48
CA LYS A 15 12.54 -12.37 13.37
C LYS A 15 12.37 -13.78 12.86
N SER A 16 12.80 -14.74 13.69
CA SER A 16 12.57 -16.17 13.48
C SER A 16 11.67 -16.72 14.58
N PHE A 17 10.76 -17.59 14.23
CA PHE A 17 9.89 -18.31 15.15
C PHE A 17 10.36 -19.76 15.34
N PRO A 18 9.95 -20.42 16.44
CA PRO A 18 10.19 -21.84 16.62
C PRO A 18 9.69 -22.64 15.40
N GLY A 19 10.47 -23.62 14.95
CA GLY A 19 10.20 -24.38 13.72
C GLY A 19 10.91 -23.85 12.47
N GLY A 20 11.78 -22.82 12.62
CA GLY A 20 12.64 -22.32 11.52
C GLY A 20 11.95 -21.35 10.56
N VAL A 21 10.76 -20.87 10.88
CA VAL A 21 10.06 -19.88 10.06
C VAL A 21 10.68 -18.51 10.28
N GLN A 22 11.32 -17.97 9.24
CA GLN A 22 11.84 -16.61 9.24
C GLN A 22 10.76 -15.64 8.75
N ALA A 23 10.22 -14.83 9.65
CA ALA A 23 9.18 -13.87 9.35
C ALA A 23 9.71 -12.51 8.86
N LEU A 24 10.92 -12.13 9.31
CA LEU A 24 11.63 -10.92 8.88
C LEU A 24 13.12 -11.23 8.70
N ASP A 25 13.71 -10.70 7.62
CA ASP A 25 15.13 -10.85 7.29
C ASP A 25 15.77 -9.48 7.10
N ARG A 26 16.50 -9.02 8.12
CA ARG A 26 17.32 -7.79 8.15
C ARG A 26 16.60 -6.53 7.62
N VAL A 27 15.33 -6.37 7.94
CA VAL A 27 14.53 -5.20 7.56
C VAL A 27 15.11 -3.94 8.18
N SER A 28 15.38 -2.92 7.36
CA SER A 28 15.80 -1.59 7.78
C SER A 28 14.93 -0.55 7.11
N LEU A 29 14.31 0.34 7.90
CA LEU A 29 13.51 1.45 7.38
C LEU A 29 13.41 2.58 8.42
N GLU A 30 13.11 3.78 7.93
CA GLU A 30 12.86 4.95 8.75
C GLU A 30 11.49 5.55 8.40
N ILE A 31 10.75 5.95 9.43
CA ILE A 31 9.44 6.60 9.30
C ILE A 31 9.56 8.00 9.91
N ALA A 32 9.20 9.03 9.15
CA ALA A 32 9.29 10.41 9.58
C ALA A 32 8.20 10.77 10.60
N GLU A 33 8.45 11.80 11.42
CA GLU A 33 7.43 12.32 12.34
C GLU A 33 6.28 12.97 11.54
N GLY A 34 5.04 12.63 11.94
CA GLY A 34 3.83 13.13 11.29
C GLY A 34 3.49 12.46 9.95
N GLU A 35 4.22 11.41 9.55
CA GLU A 35 4.01 10.68 8.31
C GLU A 35 2.84 9.69 8.40
N PHE A 36 2.07 9.53 7.34
CA PHE A 36 1.18 8.39 7.15
C PHE A 36 1.93 7.32 6.35
N PHE A 37 2.41 6.29 7.03
CA PHE A 37 3.26 5.25 6.45
C PHE A 37 2.52 3.92 6.31
N ALA A 38 2.60 3.28 5.13
CA ALA A 38 1.98 1.99 4.90
C ALA A 38 3.01 0.85 4.78
N LEU A 39 2.73 -0.28 5.44
CA LEU A 39 3.40 -1.56 5.22
C LEU A 39 2.50 -2.41 4.32
N LEU A 40 2.94 -2.67 3.11
CA LEU A 40 2.17 -3.35 2.06
C LEU A 40 2.87 -4.65 1.63
N GLY A 41 2.14 -5.68 1.26
CA GLY A 41 2.69 -6.94 0.76
C GLY A 41 1.68 -8.09 0.85
N PRO A 42 1.99 -9.27 0.32
CA PRO A 42 1.14 -10.46 0.39
C PRO A 42 0.85 -10.93 1.82
N SER A 43 -0.17 -11.75 1.98
CA SER A 43 -0.45 -12.39 3.28
C SER A 43 0.73 -13.25 3.73
N GLY A 44 1.11 -13.13 5.01
CA GLY A 44 2.22 -13.91 5.56
C GLY A 44 3.63 -13.36 5.30
N CYS A 45 3.82 -12.26 4.59
CA CYS A 45 5.14 -11.70 4.28
C CYS A 45 5.86 -10.99 5.45
N GLY A 46 5.27 -10.93 6.66
CA GLY A 46 5.93 -10.37 7.85
C GLY A 46 5.43 -9.01 8.35
N LYS A 47 4.51 -8.32 7.66
CA LYS A 47 3.98 -6.99 8.02
C LYS A 47 3.45 -6.89 9.46
N THR A 48 2.50 -7.77 9.81
CA THR A 48 1.93 -7.82 11.17
C THR A 48 2.99 -8.18 12.22
N THR A 49 3.98 -9.00 11.86
CA THR A 49 5.12 -9.30 12.75
C THR A 49 5.93 -8.04 13.03
N LEU A 50 6.27 -7.25 12.00
CA LEU A 50 6.98 -5.97 12.17
C LEU A 50 6.15 -4.99 13.01
N LEU A 51 4.85 -4.86 12.72
CA LEU A 51 3.94 -4.01 13.49
C LEU A 51 3.89 -4.41 14.97
N ARG A 52 3.84 -5.72 15.28
CA ARG A 52 3.86 -6.24 16.65
C ARG A 52 5.19 -6.00 17.34
N ILE A 53 6.30 -6.03 16.60
CA ILE A 53 7.61 -5.66 17.13
C ILE A 53 7.64 -4.16 17.49
N LEU A 54 7.12 -3.29 16.63
CA LEU A 54 6.97 -1.85 16.94
C LEU A 54 6.09 -1.62 18.17
N ALA A 55 4.99 -2.34 18.29
CA ALA A 55 4.08 -2.27 19.44
C ALA A 55 4.65 -2.89 20.74
N GLY A 56 5.70 -3.73 20.63
CA GLY A 56 6.33 -4.42 21.78
C GLY A 56 5.65 -5.72 22.19
N PHE A 57 4.76 -6.26 21.36
CA PHE A 57 4.14 -7.59 21.57
C PHE A 57 5.05 -8.73 21.10
N GLU A 58 6.02 -8.42 20.24
CA GLU A 58 7.06 -9.33 19.79
C GLU A 58 8.42 -8.70 19.98
N THR A 59 9.45 -9.54 20.20
CA THR A 59 10.85 -9.12 20.28
C THR A 59 11.56 -9.52 18.99
N PRO A 60 12.39 -8.69 18.39
CA PRO A 60 13.22 -9.10 17.26
C PRO A 60 14.21 -10.20 17.71
N SER A 61 14.58 -11.11 16.81
CA SER A 61 15.66 -12.07 17.04
C SER A 61 17.02 -11.40 16.90
N GLU A 62 17.12 -10.43 15.96
CA GLU A 62 18.32 -9.63 15.72
C GLU A 62 17.91 -8.20 15.33
N GLY A 63 18.86 -7.26 15.44
CA GLY A 63 18.62 -5.86 15.13
C GLY A 63 17.94 -5.09 16.26
N GLY A 64 17.48 -3.87 15.98
CA GLY A 64 16.91 -2.98 16.98
C GLY A 64 15.80 -2.07 16.46
N ILE A 65 14.94 -1.64 17.37
CA ILE A 65 13.86 -0.67 17.13
C ILE A 65 14.09 0.56 18.00
N PHE A 66 14.04 1.73 17.38
CA PHE A 66 14.11 3.01 18.09
C PHE A 66 12.83 3.80 17.78
N ILE A 67 12.26 4.41 18.82
CA ILE A 67 11.11 5.30 18.70
C ILE A 67 11.43 6.59 19.45
N ASP A 68 11.32 7.72 18.78
CA ASP A 68 11.71 9.03 19.31
C ASP A 68 13.17 9.02 19.83
N GLY A 69 14.06 8.37 19.08
CA GLY A 69 15.47 8.19 19.40
C GLY A 69 15.78 7.21 20.55
N ALA A 70 14.76 6.70 21.26
CA ALA A 70 14.94 5.78 22.38
C ALA A 70 14.89 4.31 21.93
N ASP A 71 15.82 3.48 22.43
CA ASP A 71 15.81 2.03 22.18
C ASP A 71 14.59 1.35 22.84
N MET A 72 13.81 0.64 22.03
CA MET A 72 12.60 -0.08 22.46
C MET A 72 12.84 -1.56 22.77
N GLY A 73 14.03 -2.08 22.64
CA GLY A 73 14.34 -3.52 22.75
C GLY A 73 13.85 -4.17 24.05
N ARG A 74 13.87 -3.43 25.18
CA ARG A 74 13.43 -3.91 26.51
C ARG A 74 12.21 -3.17 27.05
N VAL A 75 11.62 -2.27 26.28
CA VAL A 75 10.47 -1.47 26.71
C VAL A 75 9.17 -2.27 26.47
N PRO A 76 8.39 -2.57 27.52
CA PRO A 76 7.15 -3.33 27.37
C PRO A 76 6.07 -2.49 26.65
N PRO A 77 5.04 -3.12 26.04
CA PRO A 77 4.04 -2.45 25.19
C PRO A 77 3.34 -1.25 25.87
N ASN A 78 3.02 -1.38 27.14
CA ASN A 78 2.28 -0.35 27.89
C ASN A 78 3.12 0.90 28.22
N LYS A 79 4.44 0.86 28.04
CA LYS A 79 5.37 1.98 28.27
C LYS A 79 5.91 2.59 26.99
N ARG A 80 5.61 2.04 25.83
CA ARG A 80 6.00 2.61 24.53
C ARG A 80 5.13 3.82 24.17
N PRO A 81 5.68 4.82 23.47
CA PRO A 81 4.92 6.00 23.04
C PRO A 81 4.02 5.71 21.84
N VAL A 82 3.53 4.50 21.71
CA VAL A 82 2.68 4.01 20.63
C VAL A 82 1.37 3.44 21.16
N ASN A 83 0.31 3.50 20.35
CA ASN A 83 -0.90 2.71 20.57
C ASN A 83 -1.23 1.92 19.30
N MET A 84 -1.93 0.80 19.48
CA MET A 84 -2.29 -0.09 18.38
C MET A 84 -3.79 -0.31 18.31
N VAL A 85 -4.32 -0.26 17.10
CA VAL A 85 -5.67 -0.72 16.75
C VAL A 85 -5.54 -2.06 16.04
N PHE A 86 -6.18 -3.09 16.60
CA PHE A 86 -6.15 -4.45 16.06
C PHE A 86 -7.20 -4.63 14.97
N GLN A 87 -7.00 -5.59 14.09
CA GLN A 87 -7.90 -5.95 13.00
C GLN A 87 -9.35 -6.20 13.47
N SER A 88 -9.52 -6.84 14.64
CA SER A 88 -10.83 -7.08 15.25
C SER A 88 -11.41 -5.89 16.01
N TYR A 89 -10.72 -4.72 15.96
CA TYR A 89 -10.99 -3.52 16.77
C TYR A 89 -10.86 -3.74 18.29
N ALA A 90 -10.97 -4.96 18.78
CA ALA A 90 -10.86 -5.37 20.18
C ALA A 90 -11.66 -4.47 21.16
N VAL A 91 -12.86 -4.04 20.74
CA VAL A 91 -13.78 -3.25 21.58
C VAL A 91 -14.33 -4.15 22.69
N PHE A 92 -14.32 -3.68 23.93
CA PHE A 92 -14.83 -4.43 25.08
C PHE A 92 -16.36 -4.49 25.03
N PRO A 93 -16.99 -5.67 24.83
CA PRO A 93 -18.42 -5.78 24.56
C PRO A 93 -19.29 -5.50 25.79
N HIS A 94 -18.72 -5.58 26.98
CA HIS A 94 -19.39 -5.37 28.28
C HIS A 94 -19.24 -3.94 28.81
N MET A 95 -18.63 -3.04 28.04
CA MET A 95 -18.44 -1.63 28.38
C MET A 95 -19.14 -0.74 27.36
N THR A 96 -19.66 0.39 27.80
CA THR A 96 -20.18 1.44 26.91
C THR A 96 -19.06 2.04 26.04
N VAL A 97 -19.43 2.82 25.04
CA VAL A 97 -18.46 3.55 24.20
C VAL A 97 -17.55 4.44 25.04
N ALA A 98 -18.12 5.23 25.95
CA ALA A 98 -17.37 6.10 26.83
C ALA A 98 -16.43 5.32 27.76
N GLU A 99 -16.88 4.20 28.31
CA GLU A 99 -16.06 3.33 29.16
C GLU A 99 -14.91 2.68 28.40
N ASN A 100 -15.14 2.26 27.14
CA ASN A 100 -14.10 1.76 26.24
C ASN A 100 -12.99 2.79 26.04
N VAL A 101 -13.36 4.03 25.72
CA VAL A 101 -12.40 5.12 25.52
C VAL A 101 -11.69 5.49 26.82
N ALA A 102 -12.43 5.56 27.95
CA ALA A 102 -11.87 5.88 29.24
C ALA A 102 -10.92 4.83 29.82
N TYR A 103 -11.00 3.57 29.35
CA TYR A 103 -10.28 2.45 29.93
C TYR A 103 -8.77 2.70 30.04
N GLY A 104 -8.15 3.14 28.94
CA GLY A 104 -6.72 3.42 28.89
C GLY A 104 -6.29 4.52 29.87
N LEU A 105 -7.11 5.56 30.01
CA LEU A 105 -6.86 6.67 30.94
C LEU A 105 -6.92 6.22 32.40
N LYS A 106 -7.90 5.37 32.73
CA LYS A 106 -8.05 4.80 34.11
C LYS A 106 -6.83 3.96 34.50
N VAL A 107 -6.35 3.10 33.55
CA VAL A 107 -5.20 2.21 33.78
C VAL A 107 -3.89 2.99 33.91
N THR A 108 -3.74 4.11 33.19
CA THR A 108 -2.52 4.95 33.27
C THR A 108 -2.55 5.97 34.40
N GLY A 109 -3.61 5.98 35.22
CA GLY A 109 -3.68 6.86 36.41
C GLY A 109 -4.00 8.32 36.09
N ALA A 110 -4.68 8.59 34.98
CA ALA A 110 -5.15 9.93 34.65
C ALA A 110 -6.08 10.46 35.75
N GLU A 111 -6.06 11.77 35.98
CA GLU A 111 -6.89 12.43 36.98
C GLU A 111 -8.37 12.18 36.71
N ARG A 112 -9.08 11.57 37.66
CA ARG A 112 -10.48 11.13 37.49
C ARG A 112 -11.42 12.24 37.03
N LYS A 113 -11.18 13.48 37.48
CA LYS A 113 -12.00 14.65 37.12
C LYS A 113 -11.85 15.07 35.66
N GLN A 114 -10.72 14.76 35.02
CA GLN A 114 -10.42 15.12 33.63
C GLN A 114 -10.87 14.06 32.62
N ILE A 115 -11.08 12.81 33.08
CA ILE A 115 -11.43 11.68 32.19
C ILE A 115 -12.67 11.97 31.35
N PRO A 116 -13.81 12.47 31.88
CA PRO A 116 -14.98 12.74 31.06
C PRO A 116 -14.72 13.72 29.92
N ASP A 117 -14.07 14.84 30.18
CA ASP A 117 -13.72 15.84 29.15
C ASP A 117 -12.77 15.28 28.10
N MET A 118 -11.78 14.46 28.50
CA MET A 118 -10.88 13.78 27.55
C MET A 118 -11.61 12.77 26.67
N VAL A 119 -12.58 12.04 27.22
CA VAL A 119 -13.41 11.07 26.49
C VAL A 119 -14.31 11.80 25.49
N ASP A 120 -14.99 12.86 25.91
CA ASP A 120 -15.87 13.63 25.04
C ASP A 120 -15.10 14.21 23.85
N LYS A 121 -13.94 14.82 24.08
CA LYS A 121 -13.05 15.31 23.02
C LYS A 121 -12.59 14.21 22.07
N ALA A 122 -12.26 13.02 22.60
CA ALA A 122 -11.87 11.90 21.76
C ALA A 122 -13.05 11.37 20.92
N LEU A 123 -14.27 11.37 21.46
CA LEU A 123 -15.47 11.00 20.72
C LEU A 123 -15.85 12.03 19.65
N GLU A 124 -15.71 13.32 19.94
CA GLU A 124 -15.89 14.40 18.95
C GLU A 124 -14.90 14.25 17.79
N LEU A 125 -13.62 14.00 18.09
CA LEU A 125 -12.56 13.81 17.09
C LEU A 125 -12.90 12.72 16.06
N VAL A 126 -13.51 11.62 16.51
CA VAL A 126 -13.91 10.50 15.65
C VAL A 126 -15.40 10.56 15.23
N ARG A 127 -16.08 11.70 15.40
CA ARG A 127 -17.50 11.91 15.05
C ARG A 127 -18.48 10.93 15.70
N LEU A 128 -18.25 10.63 16.96
CA LEU A 128 -19.13 9.80 17.80
C LEU A 128 -19.72 10.58 18.98
N ALA A 129 -19.76 11.92 18.89
CA ALA A 129 -20.39 12.77 19.91
C ALA A 129 -21.84 12.30 20.19
N GLY A 130 -22.23 12.24 21.48
CA GLY A 130 -23.57 11.79 21.90
C GLY A 130 -23.80 10.29 21.85
N LEU A 131 -22.81 9.46 21.50
CA LEU A 131 -22.94 8.00 21.49
C LEU A 131 -22.23 7.33 22.67
N GLY A 132 -21.75 8.08 23.65
CA GLY A 132 -20.96 7.60 24.79
C GLY A 132 -21.62 6.48 25.60
N ASP A 133 -22.94 6.55 25.80
CA ASP A 133 -23.71 5.60 26.59
C ASP A 133 -24.13 4.33 25.84
N ARG A 134 -23.86 4.27 24.53
CA ARG A 134 -24.24 3.08 23.74
C ARG A 134 -23.30 1.91 24.00
N MET A 135 -23.89 0.70 23.93
CA MET A 135 -23.13 -0.54 23.95
C MET A 135 -22.60 -0.88 22.54
N PRO A 136 -21.44 -1.55 22.41
CA PRO A 136 -20.82 -1.89 21.12
C PRO A 136 -21.67 -2.73 20.17
N ASP A 137 -22.57 -3.56 20.68
CA ASP A 137 -23.53 -4.39 19.92
C ASP A 137 -24.55 -3.55 19.15
N ARG A 138 -24.81 -2.31 19.60
CA ARG A 138 -25.70 -1.34 18.94
C ARG A 138 -25.01 -0.42 17.95
N LEU A 139 -23.75 -0.72 17.60
CA LEU A 139 -22.95 0.08 16.68
C LEU A 139 -22.74 -0.62 15.35
N SER A 140 -22.68 0.15 14.26
CA SER A 140 -22.22 -0.37 12.96
C SER A 140 -20.73 -0.73 13.00
N GLY A 141 -20.25 -1.47 12.00
CA GLY A 141 -18.83 -1.82 11.87
C GLY A 141 -17.92 -0.58 11.88
N GLY A 142 -18.23 0.44 11.08
CA GLY A 142 -17.47 1.70 11.06
C GLY A 142 -17.54 2.47 12.39
N GLN A 143 -18.68 2.43 13.11
CA GLN A 143 -18.75 3.04 14.43
C GLN A 143 -17.88 2.31 15.46
N ARG A 144 -17.83 0.97 15.44
CA ARG A 144 -16.92 0.19 16.32
C ARG A 144 -15.46 0.50 16.02
N GLN A 145 -15.08 0.65 14.75
CA GLN A 145 -13.75 1.07 14.36
C GLN A 145 -13.39 2.45 14.94
N ARG A 146 -14.30 3.43 14.83
CA ARG A 146 -14.10 4.78 15.40
C ARG A 146 -13.96 4.74 16.92
N VAL A 147 -14.68 3.86 17.63
CA VAL A 147 -14.48 3.66 19.08
C VAL A 147 -13.06 3.15 19.36
N ALA A 148 -12.55 2.20 18.56
CA ALA A 148 -11.19 1.71 18.72
C ALA A 148 -10.14 2.80 18.45
N LEU A 149 -10.37 3.65 17.43
CA LEU A 149 -9.52 4.81 17.14
C LEU A 149 -9.55 5.83 18.30
N ALA A 150 -10.73 6.21 18.80
CA ALA A 150 -10.85 7.11 19.94
C ALA A 150 -10.11 6.57 21.18
N ARG A 151 -10.27 5.26 21.47
CA ARG A 151 -9.57 4.59 22.56
C ARG A 151 -8.04 4.64 22.41
N ALA A 152 -7.56 4.50 21.17
CA ALA A 152 -6.13 4.56 20.89
C ALA A 152 -5.58 5.99 20.96
N LEU A 153 -6.36 6.99 20.53
CA LEU A 153 -5.94 8.39 20.45
C LEU A 153 -6.07 9.16 21.76
N VAL A 154 -6.99 8.76 22.66
CA VAL A 154 -7.26 9.49 23.92
C VAL A 154 -6.04 9.66 24.81
N LYS A 155 -5.06 8.76 24.71
CA LYS A 155 -3.77 8.82 25.42
C LYS A 155 -2.73 9.70 24.74
N LYS A 156 -3.03 10.31 23.59
CA LYS A 156 -2.14 11.14 22.79
C LYS A 156 -0.79 10.46 22.50
N PRO A 157 -0.78 9.29 21.84
CA PRO A 157 0.47 8.62 21.48
C PRO A 157 1.26 9.45 20.45
N ARG A 158 2.58 9.20 20.33
CA ARG A 158 3.41 9.76 19.25
C ARG A 158 3.17 9.03 17.93
N VAL A 159 2.84 7.74 18.00
CA VAL A 159 2.61 6.87 16.84
C VAL A 159 1.35 6.05 17.05
N LEU A 160 0.50 6.00 16.03
CA LEU A 160 -0.65 5.10 15.94
C LEU A 160 -0.37 3.96 14.97
N LEU A 161 -0.42 2.73 15.46
CA LEU A 161 -0.23 1.51 14.68
C LEU A 161 -1.60 0.91 14.33
N LEU A 162 -1.86 0.60 13.05
CA LEU A 162 -3.13 0.12 12.53
C LEU A 162 -2.91 -1.24 11.84
N ASP A 163 -3.46 -2.32 12.39
CA ASP A 163 -3.35 -3.67 11.83
C ASP A 163 -4.60 -3.99 11.01
N GLU A 164 -4.51 -3.90 9.69
CA GLU A 164 -5.59 -4.12 8.72
C GLU A 164 -6.93 -3.47 9.11
N PRO A 165 -6.95 -2.16 9.41
CA PRO A 165 -8.10 -1.53 10.06
C PRO A 165 -9.37 -1.52 9.18
N LEU A 166 -9.26 -1.65 7.86
CA LEU A 166 -10.37 -1.53 6.92
C LEU A 166 -10.80 -2.88 6.30
N SER A 167 -10.13 -3.98 6.66
CA SER A 167 -10.35 -5.30 6.04
C SER A 167 -11.77 -5.86 6.23
N ALA A 168 -12.44 -5.52 7.33
CA ALA A 168 -13.80 -6.01 7.66
C ALA A 168 -14.93 -5.14 7.09
N LEU A 169 -14.63 -4.09 6.30
CA LEU A 169 -15.61 -3.16 5.76
C LEU A 169 -15.96 -3.47 4.30
N ASP A 170 -17.22 -3.19 3.92
CA ASP A 170 -17.63 -3.17 2.51
C ASP A 170 -16.91 -2.04 1.73
N ALA A 171 -16.87 -2.14 0.40
CA ALA A 171 -16.08 -1.23 -0.46
C ALA A 171 -16.44 0.25 -0.25
N LYS A 172 -17.74 0.60 -0.18
CA LYS A 172 -18.19 1.98 -0.03
C LYS A 172 -17.82 2.56 1.34
N LEU A 173 -17.98 1.75 2.39
CA LEU A 173 -17.62 2.17 3.75
C LEU A 173 -16.10 2.25 3.90
N ARG A 174 -15.35 1.36 3.25
CA ARG A 174 -13.87 1.37 3.22
C ARG A 174 -13.35 2.66 2.63
N GLU A 175 -13.81 3.07 1.45
CA GLU A 175 -13.42 4.33 0.80
C GLU A 175 -13.70 5.55 1.69
N ALA A 176 -14.90 5.62 2.30
CA ALA A 176 -15.24 6.70 3.23
C ALA A 176 -14.33 6.72 4.46
N MET A 177 -13.95 5.55 4.98
CA MET A 177 -13.07 5.42 6.14
C MET A 177 -11.59 5.72 5.83
N GLN A 178 -11.11 5.44 4.61
CA GLN A 178 -9.77 5.86 4.14
C GLN A 178 -9.63 7.38 4.24
N MET A 179 -10.56 8.11 3.64
CA MET A 179 -10.56 9.58 3.68
C MET A 179 -10.69 10.13 5.11
N GLU A 180 -11.42 9.42 5.97
CA GLU A 180 -11.54 9.81 7.37
C GLU A 180 -10.24 9.59 8.16
N LEU A 181 -9.51 8.50 7.89
CA LEU A 181 -8.20 8.24 8.51
C LEU A 181 -7.18 9.31 8.12
N VAL A 182 -7.10 9.69 6.84
CA VAL A 182 -6.23 10.79 6.37
C VAL A 182 -6.58 12.08 7.11
N ARG A 183 -7.86 12.48 7.10
CA ARG A 183 -8.31 13.67 7.79
C ARG A 183 -8.04 13.65 9.30
N LEU A 184 -8.19 12.47 9.92
CA LEU A 184 -7.91 12.29 11.33
C LEU A 184 -6.42 12.49 11.62
N GLN A 185 -5.54 11.92 10.80
CA GLN A 185 -4.10 12.07 10.90
C GLN A 185 -3.69 13.54 10.74
N ASP A 186 -4.20 14.25 9.72
CA ASP A 186 -3.99 15.71 9.54
C ASP A 186 -4.42 16.52 10.77
N THR A 187 -5.56 16.14 11.40
CA THR A 187 -6.11 16.85 12.55
C THR A 187 -5.27 16.65 13.81
N VAL A 188 -4.79 15.42 14.05
CA VAL A 188 -4.03 15.10 15.28
C VAL A 188 -2.53 15.31 15.12
N GLY A 189 -2.00 15.34 13.89
CA GLY A 189 -0.59 15.63 13.56
C GLY A 189 0.41 14.59 14.08
N ILE A 190 -0.01 13.33 14.35
CA ILE A 190 0.88 12.26 14.81
C ILE A 190 1.18 11.29 13.65
N THR A 191 2.22 10.48 13.82
CA THR A 191 2.58 9.47 12.83
C THR A 191 1.60 8.30 12.84
N PHE A 192 1.12 7.90 11.65
CA PHE A 192 0.30 6.70 11.47
C PHE A 192 1.10 5.63 10.72
N VAL A 193 1.06 4.40 11.20
CA VAL A 193 1.63 3.23 10.51
C VAL A 193 0.51 2.23 10.29
N ILE A 194 0.16 1.99 9.03
CA ILE A 194 -0.88 1.05 8.64
C ILE A 194 -0.29 -0.21 8.02
N VAL A 195 -0.79 -1.36 8.41
CA VAL A 195 -0.57 -2.63 7.70
C VAL A 195 -1.79 -2.93 6.85
N THR A 196 -1.57 -3.20 5.59
CA THR A 196 -2.63 -3.64 4.68
C THR A 196 -2.09 -4.62 3.63
N HIS A 197 -2.99 -5.39 3.02
CA HIS A 197 -2.73 -6.15 1.81
C HIS A 197 -3.49 -5.57 0.60
N ASP A 198 -4.29 -4.51 0.81
CA ASP A 198 -5.03 -3.80 -0.24
C ASP A 198 -4.17 -2.65 -0.79
N GLN A 199 -3.79 -2.77 -2.07
CA GLN A 199 -2.97 -1.78 -2.78
C GLN A 199 -3.67 -0.43 -2.86
N ASN A 200 -4.99 -0.42 -3.16
CA ASN A 200 -5.75 0.81 -3.29
C ASN A 200 -5.81 1.56 -1.95
N GLU A 201 -5.90 0.83 -0.84
CA GLU A 201 -5.83 1.41 0.48
C GLU A 201 -4.49 2.13 0.69
N ALA A 202 -3.37 1.42 0.49
CA ALA A 202 -2.04 1.99 0.68
C ALA A 202 -1.79 3.20 -0.24
N LEU A 203 -2.10 3.08 -1.54
CA LEU A 203 -1.92 4.14 -2.53
C LEU A 203 -2.76 5.40 -2.25
N SER A 204 -3.93 5.22 -1.60
CA SER A 204 -4.87 6.34 -1.35
C SER A 204 -4.58 7.12 -0.08
N VAL A 205 -3.92 6.52 0.93
CA VAL A 205 -3.79 7.15 2.25
C VAL A 205 -2.36 7.46 2.66
N ALA A 206 -1.36 6.76 2.11
CA ALA A 206 0.01 6.86 2.60
C ALA A 206 0.82 7.97 1.90
N ASP A 207 1.69 8.63 2.68
CA ASP A 207 2.75 9.49 2.14
C ASP A 207 3.88 8.65 1.54
N ARG A 208 4.23 7.54 2.20
CA ARG A 208 5.19 6.53 1.72
C ARG A 208 4.71 5.12 2.04
N ILE A 209 5.09 4.21 1.17
CA ILE A 209 4.72 2.79 1.25
C ILE A 209 6.01 1.95 1.25
N ALA A 210 6.11 1.03 2.21
CA ALA A 210 7.12 -0.03 2.22
C ALA A 210 6.51 -1.33 1.70
N VAL A 211 7.03 -1.84 0.59
CA VAL A 211 6.64 -3.15 0.06
C VAL A 211 7.51 -4.22 0.70
N ILE A 212 6.86 -5.19 1.35
CA ILE A 212 7.51 -6.31 2.01
C ILE A 212 7.08 -7.61 1.33
N ASP A 213 8.05 -8.43 0.94
CA ASP A 213 7.81 -9.80 0.49
C ASP A 213 8.80 -10.76 1.15
N GLN A 214 8.31 -11.96 1.51
CA GLN A 214 9.11 -13.03 2.15
C GLN A 214 10.01 -12.54 3.30
N GLY A 215 9.50 -11.62 4.10
CA GLY A 215 10.23 -11.04 5.24
C GLY A 215 11.26 -9.97 4.89
N ARG A 216 11.41 -9.60 3.62
CA ARG A 216 12.37 -8.60 3.13
C ARG A 216 11.68 -7.33 2.69
N LEU A 217 12.30 -6.21 2.97
CA LEU A 217 11.92 -4.92 2.42
C LEU A 217 12.44 -4.84 0.97
N LEU A 218 11.53 -4.64 0.01
CA LEU A 218 11.87 -4.56 -1.40
C LEU A 218 12.06 -3.11 -1.86
N GLN A 219 11.11 -2.22 -1.53
CA GLN A 219 11.14 -0.82 -1.92
C GLN A 219 10.39 0.05 -0.91
N VAL A 220 10.86 1.28 -0.69
CA VAL A 220 10.14 2.31 0.07
C VAL A 220 10.08 3.57 -0.78
N ALA A 221 8.88 3.99 -1.17
CA ALA A 221 8.69 5.14 -2.03
C ALA A 221 7.33 5.81 -1.78
N SER A 222 7.11 7.00 -2.35
CA SER A 222 5.78 7.59 -2.42
C SER A 222 4.86 6.74 -3.31
N PRO A 223 3.51 6.84 -3.17
CA PRO A 223 2.57 6.11 -4.02
C PRO A 223 2.85 6.27 -5.52
N ALA A 224 3.12 7.48 -5.96
CA ALA A 224 3.40 7.77 -7.37
C ALA A 224 4.72 7.14 -7.85
N GLU A 225 5.80 7.27 -7.06
CA GLU A 225 7.09 6.65 -7.40
C GLU A 225 7.00 5.12 -7.42
N LEU A 226 6.30 4.52 -6.45
CA LEU A 226 6.12 3.08 -6.39
C LEU A 226 5.36 2.53 -7.61
N TYR A 227 4.39 3.29 -8.10
CA TYR A 227 3.58 2.92 -9.26
C TYR A 227 4.32 3.14 -10.58
N GLU A 228 4.98 4.29 -10.74
CA GLU A 228 5.63 4.69 -11.99
C GLU A 228 7.06 4.14 -12.14
N TYR A 229 7.78 3.91 -11.03
CA TYR A 229 9.19 3.51 -11.01
C TYR A 229 9.42 2.33 -10.04
N PRO A 230 8.76 1.17 -10.27
CA PRO A 230 9.01 -0.03 -9.46
C PRO A 230 10.46 -0.53 -9.67
N GLU A 231 11.14 -0.90 -8.59
CA GLU A 231 12.54 -1.34 -8.60
C GLU A 231 12.71 -2.84 -8.94
N SER A 232 11.61 -3.61 -9.00
CA SER A 232 11.65 -5.04 -9.31
C SER A 232 10.39 -5.50 -10.03
N ARG A 233 10.47 -6.65 -10.71
CA ARG A 233 9.31 -7.30 -11.35
C ARG A 233 8.19 -7.59 -10.33
N PHE A 234 8.58 -8.04 -9.14
CA PHE A 234 7.60 -8.30 -8.08
C PHE A 234 6.83 -7.02 -7.71
N VAL A 235 7.51 -5.91 -7.46
CA VAL A 235 6.86 -4.65 -7.10
C VAL A 235 5.98 -4.15 -8.25
N ALA A 236 6.48 -4.24 -9.50
CA ALA A 236 5.74 -3.83 -10.69
C ALA A 236 4.40 -4.58 -10.86
N ASP A 237 4.42 -5.91 -10.71
CA ASP A 237 3.23 -6.77 -10.83
C ASP A 237 2.34 -6.69 -9.58
N PHE A 238 2.95 -6.55 -8.40
CA PHE A 238 2.23 -6.45 -7.15
C PHE A 238 1.50 -5.10 -7.00
N ILE A 239 2.06 -3.99 -7.51
CA ILE A 239 1.44 -2.64 -7.46
C ILE A 239 0.69 -2.38 -8.77
N GLY A 240 -0.55 -2.84 -8.84
CA GLY A 240 -1.38 -2.74 -10.04
C GLY A 240 -1.09 -3.85 -11.06
N LYS A 241 -1.64 -3.72 -12.25
CA LYS A 241 -1.45 -4.68 -13.34
C LYS A 241 -0.36 -4.24 -14.29
N MET A 242 0.31 -5.23 -14.90
CA MET A 242 1.37 -5.02 -15.87
C MET A 242 1.27 -5.99 -17.04
N ASN A 243 1.60 -5.50 -18.23
CA ASN A 243 2.03 -6.37 -19.33
C ASN A 243 3.53 -6.59 -19.16
N LEU A 244 3.94 -7.82 -18.91
CA LEU A 244 5.34 -8.20 -18.72
C LEU A 244 5.82 -8.98 -19.94
N PHE A 245 6.97 -8.58 -20.49
CA PHE A 245 7.60 -9.21 -21.66
C PHE A 245 9.04 -9.60 -21.31
N GLU A 246 9.36 -10.86 -21.48
CA GLU A 246 10.72 -11.37 -21.31
C GLU A 246 11.58 -10.96 -22.48
N GLY A 247 12.71 -10.33 -22.21
CA GLY A 247 13.61 -9.83 -23.23
C GLY A 247 15.06 -10.17 -22.97
N THR A 248 15.78 -10.52 -24.04
CA THR A 248 17.22 -10.70 -24.02
C THR A 248 17.90 -9.40 -24.47
N ASN A 249 18.80 -8.88 -23.65
CA ASN A 249 19.60 -7.71 -24.00
C ASN A 249 20.54 -8.04 -25.19
N VAL A 250 20.42 -7.28 -26.27
CA VAL A 250 21.28 -7.45 -27.47
C VAL A 250 22.28 -6.32 -27.66
N GLY A 251 22.23 -5.28 -26.83
CA GLY A 251 23.19 -4.19 -26.82
C GLY A 251 22.63 -2.89 -26.24
N CYS A 252 23.50 -2.02 -25.81
CA CYS A 252 23.15 -0.66 -25.35
C CYS A 252 24.13 0.33 -25.93
N GLU A 253 23.70 1.22 -26.84
CA GLU A 253 24.49 2.21 -27.51
C GLU A 253 23.76 3.57 -27.49
N ASP A 254 24.48 4.65 -27.30
CA ASP A 254 23.98 6.04 -27.33
C ASP A 254 22.72 6.29 -26.47
N GLY A 255 22.62 5.61 -25.32
CA GLY A 255 21.45 5.74 -24.42
C GLY A 255 20.20 5.02 -24.93
N ILE A 256 20.37 4.07 -25.85
CA ILE A 256 19.30 3.20 -26.36
C ILE A 256 19.64 1.75 -26.02
N LEU A 257 18.78 1.12 -25.24
CA LEU A 257 18.83 -0.30 -24.96
C LEU A 257 18.04 -1.06 -26.02
N SER A 258 18.72 -1.98 -26.71
CA SER A 258 18.09 -2.90 -27.66
C SER A 258 17.77 -4.21 -26.97
N VAL A 259 16.52 -4.59 -26.95
CA VAL A 259 16.02 -5.81 -26.31
C VAL A 259 15.32 -6.67 -27.35
N LEU A 260 15.70 -7.94 -27.45
CA LEU A 260 14.99 -8.90 -28.28
C LEU A 260 13.91 -9.60 -27.44
N VAL A 261 12.65 -9.30 -27.74
CA VAL A 261 11.48 -9.88 -27.07
C VAL A 261 10.88 -10.97 -27.95
N ASN A 262 10.68 -12.17 -27.39
CA ASN A 262 10.06 -13.25 -28.12
C ASN A 262 8.64 -12.86 -28.57
N GLY A 263 8.38 -13.01 -29.88
CA GLY A 263 7.08 -12.65 -30.45
C GLY A 263 6.83 -11.19 -30.75
N LEU A 264 7.67 -10.25 -30.25
CA LEU A 264 7.60 -8.82 -30.59
C LEU A 264 8.77 -8.37 -31.47
N GLY A 265 9.92 -9.07 -31.43
CA GLY A 265 11.12 -8.69 -32.16
C GLY A 265 12.05 -7.77 -31.35
N ARG A 266 12.91 -7.03 -32.05
CA ARG A 266 13.83 -6.07 -31.44
C ARG A 266 13.07 -4.80 -31.07
N LEU A 267 13.20 -4.38 -29.82
CA LEU A 267 12.66 -3.15 -29.27
C LEU A 267 13.83 -2.25 -28.85
N ASP A 268 13.84 -1.02 -29.32
CA ASP A 268 14.84 -0.02 -28.97
C ASP A 268 14.22 0.96 -27.96
N ILE A 269 14.74 0.99 -26.74
CA ILE A 269 14.15 1.71 -25.61
C ILE A 269 15.16 2.73 -25.08
N PRO A 270 14.81 4.02 -24.98
CA PRO A 270 15.68 5.03 -24.37
C PRO A 270 15.93 4.71 -22.88
N VAL A 271 17.21 4.75 -22.46
CA VAL A 271 17.64 4.48 -21.09
C VAL A 271 18.59 5.53 -20.58
N THR A 272 18.55 5.80 -19.28
CA THR A 272 19.48 6.68 -18.59
C THR A 272 20.69 5.95 -18.03
N GLU A 273 20.57 4.66 -17.75
CA GLU A 273 21.63 3.81 -17.22
C GLU A 273 21.82 2.58 -18.09
N MET A 274 23.06 2.17 -18.25
CA MET A 274 23.40 0.97 -19.03
C MET A 274 23.21 -0.28 -18.19
N THR A 275 22.55 -1.30 -18.75
CA THR A 275 22.47 -2.63 -18.18
C THR A 275 22.97 -3.67 -19.17
N ASN A 276 23.71 -4.67 -18.69
CA ASN A 276 24.25 -5.77 -19.50
C ASN A 276 23.56 -7.11 -19.20
N SER A 277 22.58 -7.13 -18.28
CA SER A 277 21.81 -8.34 -17.96
C SER A 277 20.54 -8.44 -18.81
N ASP A 278 19.96 -9.62 -18.84
CA ASP A 278 18.62 -9.81 -19.35
C ASP A 278 17.65 -8.99 -18.53
N VAL A 279 16.61 -8.47 -19.16
CA VAL A 279 15.67 -7.54 -18.55
C VAL A 279 14.24 -7.94 -18.86
N GLY A 280 13.35 -7.72 -17.91
CA GLY A 280 11.92 -7.70 -18.15
C GLY A 280 11.51 -6.33 -18.67
N LEU A 281 10.71 -6.29 -19.71
CA LEU A 281 10.04 -5.09 -20.14
C LEU A 281 8.61 -5.09 -19.59
N ALA A 282 8.16 -3.96 -19.08
CA ALA A 282 6.84 -3.85 -18.49
C ALA A 282 6.12 -2.58 -18.97
N VAL A 283 4.81 -2.71 -19.21
CA VAL A 283 3.96 -1.59 -19.59
C VAL A 283 2.62 -1.67 -18.87
N ARG A 284 2.17 -0.57 -18.28
CA ARG A 284 0.86 -0.49 -17.64
C ARG A 284 -0.27 -0.60 -18.69
N PRO A 285 -1.35 -1.37 -18.42
CA PRO A 285 -2.48 -1.51 -19.35
C PRO A 285 -3.13 -0.17 -19.78
N GLU A 286 -3.18 0.81 -18.87
CA GLU A 286 -3.76 2.13 -19.12
C GLU A 286 -2.85 3.07 -19.91
N LYS A 287 -1.57 2.73 -20.09
CA LYS A 287 -0.62 3.46 -20.95
C LYS A 287 -0.60 2.95 -22.39
N MET A 288 -1.28 1.81 -22.62
CA MET A 288 -1.45 1.25 -23.96
C MET A 288 -2.68 1.83 -24.67
N LEU A 289 -2.55 2.01 -25.96
CA LEU A 289 -3.59 2.50 -26.87
C LEU A 289 -4.07 1.39 -27.80
N LEU A 290 -5.35 1.43 -28.15
CA LEU A 290 -5.92 0.58 -29.20
C LEU A 290 -6.29 1.47 -30.38
N LEU A 291 -5.78 1.14 -31.57
CA LEU A 291 -5.90 1.93 -32.79
C LEU A 291 -6.26 1.02 -33.97
N ASP A 292 -7.03 1.57 -34.91
CA ASP A 292 -7.38 0.87 -36.16
C ASP A 292 -6.21 0.87 -37.15
N GLU A 293 -5.33 1.88 -37.10
CA GLU A 293 -4.19 2.06 -38.00
C GLU A 293 -2.88 2.20 -37.20
N HIS A 294 -1.76 1.94 -37.87
CA HIS A 294 -0.42 2.07 -37.28
C HIS A 294 -0.13 3.52 -36.90
N PRO A 295 0.27 3.82 -35.64
CA PRO A 295 0.44 5.19 -35.14
C PRO A 295 1.72 5.90 -35.57
N GLY A 296 2.60 5.23 -36.35
CA GLY A 296 3.92 5.74 -36.72
C GLY A 296 5.04 5.42 -35.72
N ASP A 297 6.26 5.85 -36.03
CA ASP A 297 7.52 5.43 -35.36
C ASP A 297 7.70 6.01 -33.95
N ALA A 298 6.85 6.93 -33.52
CA ALA A 298 6.88 7.47 -32.16
C ALA A 298 6.37 6.49 -31.11
N PHE A 299 5.81 5.35 -31.54
CA PHE A 299 5.23 4.33 -30.69
C PHE A 299 5.82 2.96 -30.99
N LEU A 300 5.95 2.13 -29.96
CA LEU A 300 6.03 0.70 -30.14
C LEU A 300 4.60 0.19 -30.48
N ALA A 301 4.42 -0.44 -31.62
CA ALA A 301 3.09 -0.84 -32.09
C ALA A 301 3.08 -2.24 -32.71
N PHE A 302 2.08 -3.04 -32.31
CA PHE A 302 1.95 -4.44 -32.72
C PHE A 302 0.52 -4.76 -33.12
N PRO A 303 0.31 -5.44 -34.28
CA PRO A 303 -1.01 -5.89 -34.63
C PRO A 303 -1.41 -7.08 -33.77
N ALA A 304 -2.60 -7.04 -33.19
CA ALA A 304 -3.14 -8.10 -32.37
C ALA A 304 -4.65 -8.26 -32.58
N SER A 305 -5.16 -9.45 -32.35
CA SER A 305 -6.59 -9.76 -32.44
C SER A 305 -7.23 -9.67 -31.06
N VAL A 306 -8.41 -9.08 -30.99
CA VAL A 306 -9.18 -9.01 -29.76
C VAL A 306 -9.76 -10.37 -29.41
N ASP A 307 -9.38 -10.90 -28.25
CA ASP A 307 -9.84 -12.20 -27.75
C ASP A 307 -11.06 -12.05 -26.84
N LYS A 308 -10.98 -11.10 -25.90
CA LYS A 308 -11.98 -10.94 -24.83
C LYS A 308 -12.06 -9.50 -24.36
N LEU A 309 -13.23 -9.14 -23.86
CA LEU A 309 -13.54 -7.85 -23.24
C LEU A 309 -14.12 -8.07 -21.85
N ALA A 310 -13.67 -7.25 -20.89
CA ALA A 310 -14.21 -7.23 -19.54
C ALA A 310 -14.63 -5.79 -19.20
N TYR A 311 -15.92 -5.51 -19.25
CA TYR A 311 -16.49 -4.23 -18.85
C TYR A 311 -16.51 -4.11 -17.33
N GLN A 312 -15.90 -3.06 -16.78
CA GLN A 312 -15.78 -2.82 -15.34
C GLN A 312 -16.39 -1.47 -14.90
N GLY A 313 -17.34 -0.95 -15.67
CA GLY A 313 -18.00 0.33 -15.39
C GLY A 313 -17.16 1.52 -15.86
N SER A 314 -16.20 1.99 -15.08
CA SER A 314 -15.33 3.13 -15.43
C SER A 314 -14.31 2.83 -16.53
N GLU A 315 -13.94 1.56 -16.71
CA GLU A 315 -13.00 1.09 -17.72
C GLU A 315 -13.49 -0.19 -18.39
N THR A 316 -12.99 -0.45 -19.59
CA THR A 316 -13.10 -1.74 -20.28
C THR A 316 -11.70 -2.31 -20.46
N ARG A 317 -11.46 -3.52 -19.98
CA ARG A 317 -10.23 -4.26 -20.23
C ARG A 317 -10.37 -5.08 -21.50
N VAL A 318 -9.44 -4.87 -22.39
CA VAL A 318 -9.36 -5.55 -23.67
C VAL A 318 -8.18 -6.48 -23.66
N PHE A 319 -8.42 -7.76 -23.87
CA PHE A 319 -7.38 -8.80 -23.97
C PHE A 319 -7.19 -9.11 -25.45
N LEU A 320 -5.93 -9.07 -25.89
CA LEU A 320 -5.57 -9.28 -27.28
C LEU A 320 -4.37 -10.22 -27.35
N THR A 321 -4.27 -10.95 -28.47
CA THR A 321 -3.10 -11.80 -28.75
C THR A 321 -2.61 -11.52 -30.18
N ASN A 322 -1.27 -11.37 -30.34
CA ASN A 322 -0.70 -11.23 -31.67
C ASN A 322 -0.54 -12.59 -32.35
N GLU A 323 -0.16 -12.58 -33.63
CA GLU A 323 0.03 -13.82 -34.47
C GLU A 323 1.14 -14.76 -33.93
N LYS A 324 2.02 -14.24 -33.07
CA LYS A 324 3.13 -15.00 -32.45
C LYS A 324 2.82 -15.45 -31.02
N GLY A 325 1.58 -15.25 -30.54
CA GLY A 325 1.10 -15.73 -29.24
C GLY A 325 1.42 -14.81 -28.07
N VAL A 326 1.88 -13.58 -28.30
CA VAL A 326 2.07 -12.59 -27.23
C VAL A 326 0.72 -12.00 -26.86
N SER A 327 0.40 -12.04 -25.57
CA SER A 327 -0.84 -11.49 -25.03
C SER A 327 -0.65 -10.08 -24.51
N PHE A 328 -1.67 -9.23 -24.68
CA PHE A 328 -1.73 -7.86 -24.17
C PHE A 328 -3.02 -7.66 -23.38
N GLU A 329 -2.95 -6.96 -22.27
CA GLU A 329 -4.08 -6.40 -21.54
C GLU A 329 -4.03 -4.86 -21.70
N VAL A 330 -5.09 -4.28 -22.29
CA VAL A 330 -5.21 -2.83 -22.48
C VAL A 330 -6.41 -2.33 -21.68
N SER A 331 -6.23 -1.29 -20.87
CA SER A 331 -7.31 -0.65 -20.13
C SER A 331 -7.76 0.62 -20.84
N VAL A 332 -9.03 0.64 -21.25
CA VAL A 332 -9.63 1.77 -21.95
C VAL A 332 -10.71 2.40 -21.07
N ARG A 333 -10.55 3.70 -20.78
CA ARG A 333 -11.52 4.44 -19.98
C ARG A 333 -12.86 4.61 -20.69
N ASN A 334 -13.95 4.27 -20.02
CA ASN A 334 -15.33 4.47 -20.52
C ASN A 334 -15.77 5.92 -20.28
N ALA A 335 -15.36 6.83 -21.18
CA ALA A 335 -15.60 8.27 -21.02
C ALA A 335 -17.03 8.71 -21.36
N SER A 336 -17.80 7.91 -22.13
CA SER A 336 -19.16 8.21 -22.54
C SER A 336 -20.08 7.00 -22.41
N ARG A 337 -21.39 7.20 -22.49
CA ARG A 337 -22.37 6.10 -22.51
C ARG A 337 -22.20 5.20 -23.74
N ASP A 338 -21.75 5.77 -24.85
CA ASP A 338 -21.54 5.04 -26.12
C ASP A 338 -20.32 4.12 -26.05
N SER A 339 -19.39 4.35 -25.10
CA SER A 339 -18.27 3.43 -24.83
C SER A 339 -18.74 2.02 -24.45
N ALA A 340 -19.97 1.87 -23.95
CA ALA A 340 -20.59 0.58 -23.66
C ALA A 340 -20.97 -0.21 -24.93
N ALA A 341 -21.05 0.44 -26.09
CA ALA A 341 -21.40 -0.18 -27.37
C ALA A 341 -20.29 -1.05 -27.98
N ASN A 342 -19.12 -1.10 -27.32
CA ASN A 342 -18.01 -2.01 -27.61
C ASN A 342 -17.45 -1.89 -29.04
N PRO A 343 -16.60 -0.88 -29.31
CA PRO A 343 -15.97 -0.68 -30.62
C PRO A 343 -14.82 -1.66 -30.90
N PHE A 344 -14.31 -2.36 -29.87
CA PHE A 344 -13.08 -3.18 -29.97
C PHE A 344 -13.41 -4.57 -30.52
N ARG A 345 -13.14 -4.80 -31.81
CA ARG A 345 -13.39 -6.08 -32.49
C ARG A 345 -12.34 -6.33 -33.55
N GLY A 346 -12.08 -7.63 -33.80
CA GLY A 346 -11.18 -8.05 -34.88
C GLY A 346 -9.72 -7.72 -34.61
N ARG A 347 -9.00 -7.29 -35.62
CA ARG A 347 -7.58 -6.97 -35.55
C ARG A 347 -7.40 -5.48 -35.33
N MET A 348 -6.59 -5.13 -34.34
CA MET A 348 -6.27 -3.76 -33.93
C MET A 348 -4.77 -3.60 -33.72
N TRP A 349 -4.28 -2.37 -33.68
CA TRP A 349 -2.93 -2.06 -33.26
C TRP A 349 -2.92 -1.78 -31.75
N VAL A 350 -2.11 -2.53 -31.01
CA VAL A 350 -1.76 -2.24 -29.63
C VAL A 350 -0.50 -1.39 -29.67
N ALA A 351 -0.53 -0.20 -29.09
CA ALA A 351 0.59 0.73 -29.15
C ALA A 351 0.83 1.44 -27.82
N TRP A 352 2.09 1.78 -27.55
CA TRP A 352 2.48 2.61 -26.39
C TRP A 352 3.74 3.41 -26.72
N LYS A 353 3.97 4.47 -25.96
CA LYS A 353 5.19 5.30 -26.14
C LYS A 353 6.41 4.56 -25.61
N HIS A 354 7.57 4.73 -26.25
CA HIS A 354 8.83 4.16 -25.78
C HIS A 354 9.12 4.53 -24.31
N ALA A 355 8.83 5.77 -23.90
CA ALA A 355 9.04 6.28 -22.54
C ALA A 355 8.12 5.62 -21.48
N ASP A 356 7.03 4.96 -21.88
CA ASP A 356 6.13 4.26 -20.97
C ASP A 356 6.55 2.80 -20.72
N THR A 357 7.65 2.36 -21.36
CA THR A 357 8.24 1.04 -21.14
C THR A 357 9.16 1.09 -19.93
N LEU A 358 8.84 0.28 -18.93
CA LEU A 358 9.70 0.07 -17.77
C LEU A 358 10.68 -1.06 -18.06
N ILE A 359 11.91 -0.89 -17.61
CA ILE A 359 12.97 -1.89 -17.68
C ILE A 359 13.18 -2.39 -16.26
N LEU A 360 12.87 -3.67 -16.06
CA LEU A 360 12.93 -4.29 -14.74
C LEU A 360 14.06 -5.32 -14.72
N PRO A 361 14.96 -5.26 -13.75
CA PRO A 361 15.97 -6.30 -13.56
C PRO A 361 15.31 -7.62 -13.19
N ASP A 362 16.01 -8.73 -13.48
CA ASP A 362 15.62 -10.06 -13.08
C ASP A 362 15.65 -10.26 -11.56
#